data_a239104c9f73dd07908fb8c6420d65dd
#
_entry.id   a239104c9f73dd07908fb8c6420d65dd
#
_cell.length_a   1.000
_cell.length_b   1.000
_cell.length_c   1.000
_cell.angle_alpha   90.00
_cell.angle_beta   90.00
_cell.angle_gamma   90.00
#
_symmetry.space_group_name_H-M   'P 1'
#
loop_
_entity.id
_entity.type
_entity.pdbx_description
1 polymer ?
#
loop_
_entity_poly.entity_id
_entity_poly.type
_entity_poly.pdbx_seq_one_letter_code
_entity_poly.pdbx_strand_id
1 'polypeptide(L)'
;MRVWAQALGWNERGRQACDFLPRRLREALPTLDRDLRSLARLRSMHPAADGSARLLVELLDGRTIESVLLPSGGLCVSSQVGCAVGCVFCATGQGGLERQLGSAEIVAQVALARTLQPVKKVVFMGMGEPAHNLDEVLAAIELLGTAGGIGHKNLVFSTVGDARVFERLPHSCVRPALALSLHSTDAAVRARLLPRAPRIDPADLVEAGERYARLTGYPIQYQWTLLAGINDSEAEVEGIASLLVGKFAVMNFIAWNAVEGVTFERPTPQRTAAILHTLRQRGIVATLRQSAGQDVDAGCGQLRARGAGAAERGHAHQRIAIVPATSRSARCSPAAT
;
A
#
# COMPACT_ATOMS: atom_id res chain seq x y z
N MET A 1 17.43 -17.37 8.98
CA MET A 1 16.24 -16.61 8.57
C MET A 1 15.29 -16.32 9.73
N ARG A 2 14.80 -17.32 10.49
CA ARG A 2 13.81 -17.07 11.57
C ARG A 2 14.32 -16.09 12.64
N VAL A 3 15.53 -16.26 13.14
CA VAL A 3 16.13 -15.37 14.16
C VAL A 3 16.18 -13.93 13.66
N TRP A 4 16.65 -13.72 12.45
CA TRP A 4 16.71 -12.40 11.82
C TRP A 4 15.34 -11.80 11.55
N ALA A 5 14.44 -12.53 10.86
CA ALA A 5 13.12 -12.03 10.50
C ALA A 5 12.24 -11.70 11.72
N GLN A 6 12.47 -12.38 12.85
CA GLN A 6 11.78 -12.13 14.12
C GLN A 6 12.52 -11.15 15.04
N ALA A 7 13.69 -10.65 14.63
CA ALA A 7 14.58 -9.81 15.43
C ALA A 7 14.91 -10.41 16.81
N LEU A 8 15.04 -11.75 16.87
CA LEU A 8 15.39 -12.47 18.11
C LEU A 8 16.90 -12.43 18.32
N GLY A 9 17.32 -12.38 19.57
CA GLY A 9 18.73 -12.65 19.93
C GLY A 9 19.09 -14.12 19.70
N TRP A 10 20.31 -14.38 19.24
CA TRP A 10 20.79 -15.74 19.03
C TRP A 10 20.82 -16.58 20.33
N ASN A 11 20.81 -15.90 21.49
CA ASN A 11 20.94 -16.49 22.82
C ASN A 11 19.65 -16.51 23.66
N GLU A 12 18.53 -15.98 23.14
CA GLU A 12 17.30 -15.75 23.93
C GLU A 12 16.51 -17.03 24.28
N ARG A 13 16.89 -18.20 23.81
CA ARG A 13 16.19 -19.47 24.04
C ARG A 13 17.01 -20.49 24.81
N GLY A 14 17.62 -20.17 25.92
CA GLY A 14 18.10 -21.07 27.00
C GLY A 14 18.94 -22.32 26.64
N ARG A 15 18.94 -22.78 25.43
CA ARG A 15 19.87 -23.66 24.71
C ARG A 15 20.23 -22.95 23.43
N GLN A 16 21.50 -22.64 23.25
CA GLN A 16 21.96 -21.88 22.10
C GLN A 16 21.58 -22.65 20.83
N ALA A 17 20.62 -22.15 20.06
CA ALA A 17 20.21 -22.77 18.79
C ALA A 17 21.43 -22.97 17.85
N CYS A 18 22.45 -22.14 18.00
CA CYS A 18 23.74 -22.27 17.31
C CYS A 18 24.55 -23.53 17.67
N ASP A 19 24.36 -24.14 18.86
CA ASP A 19 25.11 -25.33 19.26
C ASP A 19 24.76 -26.56 18.42
N PHE A 20 23.59 -26.57 17.81
CA PHE A 20 23.10 -27.63 16.93
C PHE A 20 23.46 -27.42 15.46
N LEU A 21 24.14 -26.32 15.13
CA LEU A 21 24.53 -26.01 13.76
C LEU A 21 25.91 -26.59 13.44
N PRO A 22 26.16 -27.04 12.20
CA PRO A 22 27.51 -27.43 11.76
C PRO A 22 28.53 -26.33 12.03
N ARG A 23 29.74 -26.71 12.41
CA ARG A 23 30.81 -25.77 12.81
C ARG A 23 31.00 -24.62 11.80
N ARG A 24 31.09 -24.93 10.50
CA ARG A 24 31.24 -23.92 9.41
C ARG A 24 30.12 -22.91 9.40
N LEU A 25 28.87 -23.35 9.64
CA LEU A 25 27.75 -22.45 9.70
C LEU A 25 27.79 -21.55 10.93
N ARG A 26 28.20 -22.09 12.10
CA ARG A 26 28.36 -21.27 13.31
C ARG A 26 29.43 -20.19 13.13
N GLU A 27 30.51 -20.50 12.48
CA GLU A 27 31.61 -19.56 12.18
C GLU A 27 31.16 -18.47 11.19
N ALA A 28 30.24 -18.78 10.28
CA ALA A 28 29.67 -17.81 9.32
C ALA A 28 28.53 -16.93 9.88
N LEU A 29 27.88 -17.32 10.99
CA LEU A 29 26.72 -16.60 11.53
C LEU A 29 26.98 -15.12 11.84
N PRO A 30 28.10 -14.69 12.47
CA PRO A 30 28.34 -13.28 12.77
C PRO A 30 28.44 -12.42 11.51
N THR A 31 29.03 -12.95 10.44
CA THR A 31 29.11 -12.26 9.15
C THR A 31 27.72 -12.17 8.51
N LEU A 32 27.00 -13.29 8.44
CA LEU A 32 25.64 -13.33 7.91
C LEU A 32 24.69 -12.37 8.67
N ASP A 33 24.75 -12.34 10.01
CA ASP A 33 23.93 -11.42 10.81
C ASP A 33 24.25 -9.95 10.50
N ARG A 34 25.54 -9.63 10.35
CA ARG A 34 25.98 -8.27 9.96
C ARG A 34 25.45 -7.91 8.58
N ASP A 35 25.60 -8.81 7.60
CA ASP A 35 25.15 -8.59 6.23
C ASP A 35 23.64 -8.40 6.16
N LEU A 36 22.87 -9.24 6.86
CA LEU A 36 21.40 -9.11 6.93
C LEU A 36 20.96 -7.81 7.62
N ARG A 37 21.66 -7.36 8.66
CA ARG A 37 21.37 -6.07 9.33
C ARG A 37 21.77 -4.86 8.48
N SER A 38 22.70 -5.03 7.56
CA SER A 38 23.10 -3.93 6.66
C SER A 38 22.11 -3.67 5.52
N LEU A 39 21.21 -4.61 5.23
CA LEU A 39 20.21 -4.47 4.17
C LEU A 39 19.23 -3.31 4.39
N ALA A 40 18.97 -2.95 5.65
CA ALA A 40 18.10 -1.83 6.02
C ALA A 40 18.61 -1.19 7.31
N ARG A 41 19.00 0.06 7.25
CA ARG A 41 19.53 0.85 8.38
C ARG A 41 18.61 2.03 8.67
N LEU A 42 18.23 2.21 9.92
CA LEU A 42 17.46 3.39 10.32
C LEU A 42 18.32 4.65 10.21
N ARG A 43 17.92 5.59 9.34
CA ARG A 43 18.53 6.92 9.24
C ARG A 43 17.90 7.90 10.20
N SER A 44 16.57 7.93 10.22
CA SER A 44 15.82 8.79 11.14
C SER A 44 14.43 8.19 11.42
N MET A 45 13.89 8.54 12.58
CA MET A 45 12.52 8.20 12.98
C MET A 45 11.80 9.49 13.33
N HIS A 46 10.59 9.63 12.80
CA HIS A 46 9.72 10.79 13.02
C HIS A 46 8.42 10.31 13.68
N PRO A 47 8.34 10.36 15.02
CA PRO A 47 7.14 9.97 15.73
C PRO A 47 6.01 10.96 15.48
N ALA A 48 4.79 10.46 15.34
CA ALA A 48 3.57 11.22 15.14
C ALA A 48 2.71 11.23 16.41
N ALA A 49 1.79 12.20 16.48
CA ALA A 49 0.91 12.37 17.64
C ALA A 49 -0.06 11.22 17.87
N ASP A 50 -0.38 10.45 16.82
CA ASP A 50 -1.29 9.29 16.87
C ASP A 50 -0.60 7.98 17.31
N GLY A 51 0.67 8.02 17.69
CA GLY A 51 1.47 6.88 18.10
C GLY A 51 2.06 6.08 16.95
N SER A 52 1.92 6.57 15.71
CA SER A 52 2.68 6.05 14.55
C SER A 52 4.06 6.71 14.46
N ALA A 53 4.92 6.17 13.59
CA ALA A 53 6.20 6.82 13.29
C ALA A 53 6.63 6.54 11.86
N ARG A 54 7.09 7.58 11.15
CA ARG A 54 7.73 7.45 9.85
C ARG A 54 9.21 7.13 10.05
N LEU A 55 9.66 6.06 9.42
CA LEU A 55 11.05 5.60 9.41
C LEU A 55 11.66 5.93 8.05
N LEU A 56 12.73 6.70 8.03
CA LEU A 56 13.61 6.82 6.88
C LEU A 56 14.67 5.73 6.96
N VAL A 57 14.65 4.82 6.00
CA VAL A 57 15.48 3.63 5.96
C VAL A 57 16.47 3.73 4.81
N GLU A 58 17.75 3.59 5.10
CA GLU A 58 18.82 3.50 4.13
C GLU A 58 19.08 2.04 3.75
N LEU A 59 19.16 1.79 2.46
CA LEU A 59 19.49 0.50 1.86
C LEU A 59 21.00 0.36 1.67
N LEU A 60 21.47 -0.85 1.40
CA LEU A 60 22.91 -1.14 1.24
C LEU A 60 23.57 -0.33 0.12
N ASP A 61 22.84 0.03 -0.92
CA ASP A 61 23.30 0.84 -2.05
C ASP A 61 23.24 2.36 -1.81
N GLY A 62 22.93 2.79 -0.58
CA GLY A 62 22.80 4.18 -0.18
C GLY A 62 21.48 4.86 -0.54
N ARG A 63 20.60 4.19 -1.29
CA ARG A 63 19.24 4.70 -1.53
C ARG A 63 18.41 4.68 -0.26
N THR A 64 17.40 5.51 -0.23
CA THR A 64 16.48 5.59 0.91
C THR A 64 15.06 5.22 0.51
N ILE A 65 14.38 4.58 1.44
CA ILE A 65 12.94 4.31 1.39
C ILE A 65 12.31 4.72 2.70
N GLU A 66 10.99 4.76 2.74
CA GLU A 66 10.24 5.01 3.97
C GLU A 66 9.37 3.81 4.34
N SER A 67 9.33 3.53 5.63
CA SER A 67 8.38 2.61 6.26
C SER A 67 7.60 3.35 7.34
N VAL A 68 6.42 2.89 7.70
CA VAL A 68 5.62 3.53 8.75
C VAL A 68 5.24 2.51 9.81
N LEU A 69 5.71 2.75 11.04
CA LEU A 69 5.19 2.07 12.22
C LEU A 69 3.76 2.54 12.44
N LEU A 70 2.83 1.60 12.43
CA LEU A 70 1.42 1.89 12.67
C LEU A 70 1.07 1.60 14.12
N PRO A 71 0.06 2.27 14.69
CA PRO A 71 -0.45 1.94 16.00
C PRO A 71 -0.82 0.45 16.09
N SER A 72 -0.81 -0.11 17.30
CA SER A 72 -1.20 -1.50 17.57
C SER A 72 -0.32 -2.59 16.91
N GLY A 73 0.94 -2.27 16.58
CA GLY A 73 1.90 -3.25 16.08
C GLY A 73 1.77 -3.56 14.59
N GLY A 74 1.34 -2.60 13.79
CA GLY A 74 1.39 -2.67 12.34
C GLY A 74 2.67 -2.05 11.77
N LEU A 75 3.04 -2.47 10.56
CA LEU A 75 4.10 -1.85 9.77
C LEU A 75 3.65 -1.72 8.31
N CYS A 76 3.76 -0.53 7.76
CA CYS A 76 3.64 -0.28 6.33
C CYS A 76 5.04 -0.35 5.72
N VAL A 77 5.23 -1.26 4.74
CA VAL A 77 6.54 -1.49 4.09
C VAL A 77 6.52 -1.05 2.64
N SER A 78 7.68 -0.64 2.16
CA SER A 78 7.93 -0.30 0.76
C SER A 78 8.39 -1.53 -0.03
N SER A 79 8.01 -1.60 -1.30
CA SER A 79 8.41 -2.66 -2.25
C SER A 79 9.32 -2.15 -3.37
N GLN A 80 9.49 -0.84 -3.49
CA GLN A 80 10.29 -0.19 -4.52
C GLN A 80 10.94 1.08 -3.98
N VAL A 81 12.01 1.53 -4.61
CA VAL A 81 12.49 2.92 -4.51
C VAL A 81 11.76 3.71 -5.59
N GLY A 82 10.84 4.60 -5.18
CA GLY A 82 9.89 5.25 -6.09
C GLY A 82 8.71 4.34 -6.51
N CYS A 83 7.96 4.74 -7.53
CA CYS A 83 6.81 3.98 -8.04
C CYS A 83 6.52 4.32 -9.50
N ALA A 84 6.35 3.29 -10.34
CA ALA A 84 6.07 3.49 -11.77
C ALA A 84 4.60 3.83 -12.06
N VAL A 85 3.65 3.57 -11.17
CA VAL A 85 2.20 3.78 -11.44
C VAL A 85 1.88 5.25 -11.71
N GLY A 86 2.54 6.16 -10.97
CA GLY A 86 2.36 7.59 -11.16
C GLY A 86 0.97 8.09 -10.76
N CYS A 87 0.37 7.52 -9.72
CA CYS A 87 -0.92 7.99 -9.19
C CYS A 87 -0.85 9.49 -8.96
N VAL A 88 -1.79 10.26 -9.52
CA VAL A 88 -1.75 11.73 -9.55
C VAL A 88 -1.87 12.38 -8.17
N PHE A 89 -2.33 11.64 -7.17
CA PHE A 89 -2.51 12.07 -5.80
C PHE A 89 -1.42 11.56 -4.83
N CYS A 90 -0.36 10.91 -5.35
CA CYS A 90 0.65 10.22 -4.54
C CYS A 90 2.06 10.78 -4.79
N ALA A 91 2.74 11.19 -3.71
CA ALA A 91 4.09 11.73 -3.77
C ALA A 91 5.12 10.74 -4.32
N THR A 92 5.02 9.46 -3.94
CA THR A 92 5.92 8.39 -4.42
C THR A 92 5.91 8.26 -5.94
N GLY A 93 4.74 8.45 -6.57
CA GLY A 93 4.57 8.35 -8.03
C GLY A 93 5.16 9.52 -8.81
N GLN A 94 5.39 10.68 -8.16
CA GLN A 94 5.92 11.88 -8.82
C GLN A 94 7.38 11.70 -9.28
N GLY A 95 8.19 10.99 -8.49
CA GLY A 95 9.60 10.74 -8.79
C GLY A 95 9.82 9.59 -9.78
N GLY A 96 8.78 8.85 -10.14
CA GLY A 96 8.91 7.63 -10.93
C GLY A 96 9.54 6.47 -10.15
N LEU A 97 9.90 5.42 -10.86
CA LEU A 97 10.56 4.23 -10.31
C LEU A 97 12.07 4.33 -10.52
N GLU A 98 12.84 4.17 -9.45
CA GLU A 98 14.29 4.04 -9.54
C GLU A 98 14.71 2.56 -9.63
N ARG A 99 14.25 1.71 -8.70
CA ARG A 99 14.47 0.26 -8.72
C ARG A 99 13.48 -0.54 -7.87
N GLN A 100 13.44 -1.82 -8.13
CA GLN A 100 12.76 -2.81 -7.30
C GLN A 100 13.57 -3.08 -6.02
N LEU A 101 12.88 -3.43 -4.92
CA LEU A 101 13.52 -3.99 -3.74
C LEU A 101 13.58 -5.51 -3.84
N GLY A 102 14.68 -6.11 -3.40
CA GLY A 102 14.77 -7.55 -3.22
C GLY A 102 13.92 -8.02 -2.01
N SER A 103 13.52 -9.27 -2.01
CA SER A 103 12.75 -9.87 -0.91
C SER A 103 13.44 -9.72 0.45
N ALA A 104 14.75 -9.85 0.48
CA ALA A 104 15.53 -9.63 1.69
C ALA A 104 15.47 -8.17 2.18
N GLU A 105 15.50 -7.17 1.30
CA GLU A 105 15.36 -5.75 1.66
C GLU A 105 13.95 -5.44 2.18
N ILE A 106 12.92 -6.09 1.62
CA ILE A 106 11.55 -5.95 2.10
C ILE A 106 11.42 -6.54 3.52
N VAL A 107 11.95 -7.74 3.75
CA VAL A 107 11.93 -8.40 5.06
C VAL A 107 12.80 -7.63 6.08
N ALA A 108 13.92 -7.04 5.65
CA ALA A 108 14.79 -6.24 6.50
C ALA A 108 14.10 -5.04 7.13
N GLN A 109 13.13 -4.42 6.44
CA GLN A 109 12.29 -3.35 7.02
C GLN A 109 11.50 -3.87 8.23
N VAL A 110 10.97 -5.10 8.14
CA VAL A 110 10.22 -5.73 9.25
C VAL A 110 11.17 -6.11 10.39
N ALA A 111 12.33 -6.68 10.08
CA ALA A 111 13.34 -7.02 11.07
C ALA A 111 13.83 -5.77 11.81
N LEU A 112 14.12 -4.68 11.09
CA LEU A 112 14.46 -3.38 11.67
C LEU A 112 13.35 -2.84 12.57
N ALA A 113 12.10 -2.81 12.09
CA ALA A 113 10.97 -2.31 12.86
C ALA A 113 10.74 -3.10 14.15
N ARG A 114 10.99 -4.41 14.14
CA ARG A 114 10.90 -5.29 15.31
C ARG A 114 11.94 -5.00 16.38
N THR A 115 13.03 -4.33 16.05
CA THR A 115 13.97 -3.82 17.07
C THR A 115 13.44 -2.60 17.82
N LEU A 116 12.42 -1.93 17.26
CA LEU A 116 11.81 -0.72 17.82
C LEU A 116 10.51 -1.04 18.58
N GLN A 117 9.66 -1.90 18.01
CA GLN A 117 8.39 -2.34 18.62
C GLN A 117 7.94 -3.69 18.05
N PRO A 118 7.05 -4.42 18.74
CA PRO A 118 6.45 -5.65 18.21
C PRO A 118 5.70 -5.39 16.91
N VAL A 119 5.99 -6.17 15.85
CA VAL A 119 5.29 -6.11 14.57
C VAL A 119 4.48 -7.39 14.36
N LYS A 120 3.15 -7.26 14.37
CA LYS A 120 2.17 -8.35 14.24
C LYS A 120 1.45 -8.34 12.88
N LYS A 121 1.43 -7.19 12.20
CA LYS A 121 0.76 -6.97 10.91
C LYS A 121 1.69 -6.21 9.97
N VAL A 122 1.76 -6.63 8.71
CA VAL A 122 2.54 -5.94 7.66
C VAL A 122 1.61 -5.63 6.49
N VAL A 123 1.64 -4.38 6.04
CA VAL A 123 0.89 -3.92 4.87
C VAL A 123 1.86 -3.43 3.80
N PHE A 124 1.75 -3.94 2.58
CA PHE A 124 2.56 -3.54 1.43
C PHE A 124 1.91 -2.34 0.74
N MET A 125 1.89 -1.20 1.45
CA MET A 125 1.23 0.05 1.05
C MET A 125 2.17 1.26 1.16
N GLY A 126 3.47 1.04 1.33
CA GLY A 126 4.49 2.06 1.34
C GLY A 126 4.84 2.53 -0.06
N MET A 127 6.12 2.79 -0.31
CA MET A 127 6.60 3.18 -1.63
C MET A 127 6.59 1.98 -2.58
N GLY A 128 5.99 2.17 -3.77
CA GLY A 128 5.95 1.17 -4.84
C GLY A 128 4.59 0.51 -5.07
N GLU A 129 4.50 -0.19 -6.21
CA GLU A 129 3.39 -1.08 -6.56
C GLU A 129 3.88 -2.54 -6.46
N PRO A 130 3.37 -3.32 -5.49
CA PRO A 130 3.79 -4.70 -5.29
C PRO A 130 3.65 -5.60 -6.53
N ALA A 131 2.64 -5.38 -7.37
CA ALA A 131 2.46 -6.14 -8.60
C ALA A 131 3.59 -5.92 -9.63
N HIS A 132 4.26 -4.77 -9.61
CA HIS A 132 5.42 -4.50 -10.47
C HIS A 132 6.69 -5.20 -9.97
N ASN A 133 6.69 -5.66 -8.71
CA ASN A 133 7.79 -6.39 -8.06
C ASN A 133 7.30 -7.74 -7.50
N LEU A 134 6.44 -8.42 -8.27
CA LEU A 134 5.60 -9.50 -7.76
C LEU A 134 6.41 -10.68 -7.19
N ASP A 135 7.48 -11.10 -7.87
CA ASP A 135 8.30 -12.24 -7.43
C ASP A 135 8.95 -11.99 -6.07
N GLU A 136 9.58 -10.84 -5.92
CA GLU A 136 10.27 -10.47 -4.68
C GLU A 136 9.28 -10.23 -3.53
N VAL A 137 8.13 -9.62 -3.84
CA VAL A 137 7.09 -9.39 -2.83
C VAL A 137 6.47 -10.71 -2.37
N LEU A 138 6.21 -11.66 -3.28
CA LEU A 138 5.69 -12.98 -2.91
C LEU A 138 6.72 -13.77 -2.07
N ALA A 139 8.00 -13.73 -2.42
CA ALA A 139 9.07 -14.33 -1.63
C ALA A 139 9.18 -13.70 -0.24
N ALA A 140 9.05 -12.36 -0.13
CA ALA A 140 9.03 -11.67 1.15
C ALA A 140 7.80 -12.06 1.99
N ILE A 141 6.61 -12.16 1.39
CA ILE A 141 5.39 -12.62 2.06
C ILE A 141 5.55 -14.05 2.58
N GLU A 142 6.12 -14.95 1.79
CA GLU A 142 6.39 -16.33 2.22
C GLU A 142 7.34 -16.36 3.41
N LEU A 143 8.44 -15.61 3.37
CA LEU A 143 9.39 -15.50 4.49
C LEU A 143 8.73 -14.93 5.75
N LEU A 144 7.91 -13.89 5.61
CA LEU A 144 7.22 -13.26 6.74
C LEU A 144 6.12 -14.15 7.32
N GLY A 145 5.38 -14.86 6.48
CA GLY A 145 4.31 -15.77 6.89
C GLY A 145 4.81 -17.08 7.50
N THR A 146 6.03 -17.50 7.18
CA THR A 146 6.66 -18.73 7.69
C THR A 146 7.69 -18.41 8.75
N ALA A 147 8.92 -18.08 8.36
CA ALA A 147 10.03 -17.79 9.28
C ALA A 147 9.76 -16.53 10.14
N GLY A 148 9.08 -15.52 9.59
CA GLY A 148 8.72 -14.29 10.28
C GLY A 148 7.59 -14.43 11.31
N GLY A 149 6.80 -15.51 11.26
CA GLY A 149 5.75 -15.81 12.21
C GLY A 149 4.55 -14.86 12.16
N ILE A 150 4.28 -14.23 11.02
CA ILE A 150 3.12 -13.36 10.82
C ILE A 150 1.97 -14.18 10.20
N GLY A 151 0.80 -14.16 10.84
CA GLY A 151 -0.37 -14.86 10.30
C GLY A 151 -0.78 -14.31 8.92
N HIS A 152 -1.24 -15.19 8.02
CA HIS A 152 -1.54 -14.85 6.62
C HIS A 152 -2.46 -13.63 6.48
N LYS A 153 -3.56 -13.57 7.25
CA LYS A 153 -4.51 -12.44 7.27
C LYS A 153 -3.89 -11.10 7.71
N ASN A 154 -2.74 -11.17 8.40
CA ASN A 154 -2.02 -9.99 8.88
C ASN A 154 -0.93 -9.52 7.90
N LEU A 155 -0.73 -10.24 6.81
CA LEU A 155 0.01 -9.79 5.63
C LEU A 155 -1.00 -9.23 4.65
N VAL A 156 -0.88 -7.97 4.26
CA VAL A 156 -1.83 -7.33 3.35
C VAL A 156 -1.10 -6.91 2.08
N PHE A 157 -1.37 -7.63 0.99
CA PHE A 157 -0.89 -7.28 -0.34
C PHE A 157 -1.80 -6.18 -0.91
N SER A 158 -1.23 -5.03 -1.26
CA SER A 158 -1.99 -3.94 -1.88
C SER A 158 -1.56 -3.75 -3.33
N THR A 159 -2.52 -3.54 -4.24
CA THR A 159 -2.24 -3.35 -5.66
C THR A 159 -3.26 -2.44 -6.33
N VAL A 160 -2.84 -1.77 -7.40
CA VAL A 160 -3.76 -1.08 -8.33
C VAL A 160 -4.53 -2.04 -9.24
N GLY A 161 -4.23 -3.35 -9.18
CA GLY A 161 -4.83 -4.40 -9.99
C GLY A 161 -3.95 -4.79 -11.18
N ASP A 162 -3.51 -6.06 -11.17
CA ASP A 162 -2.73 -6.71 -12.22
C ASP A 162 -3.19 -8.15 -12.31
N ALA A 163 -3.46 -8.65 -13.53
CA ALA A 163 -3.95 -10.01 -13.75
C ALA A 163 -3.04 -11.07 -13.11
N ARG A 164 -1.72 -10.88 -13.17
CA ARG A 164 -0.72 -11.78 -12.59
C ARG A 164 -0.89 -11.97 -11.09
N VAL A 165 -1.39 -10.94 -10.38
CA VAL A 165 -1.66 -11.02 -8.93
C VAL A 165 -2.77 -12.03 -8.67
N PHE A 166 -3.87 -11.95 -9.43
CA PHE A 166 -5.02 -12.85 -9.29
C PHE A 166 -4.74 -14.26 -9.78
N GLU A 167 -3.75 -14.45 -10.67
CA GLU A 167 -3.27 -15.76 -11.08
C GLU A 167 -2.36 -16.39 -10.03
N ARG A 168 -1.47 -15.64 -9.40
CA ARG A 168 -0.41 -16.18 -8.56
C ARG A 168 -0.74 -16.29 -7.08
N LEU A 169 -1.42 -15.27 -6.50
CA LEU A 169 -1.76 -15.29 -5.06
C LEU A 169 -2.57 -16.51 -4.63
N PRO A 170 -3.56 -17.01 -5.40
CA PRO A 170 -4.31 -18.21 -5.04
C PRO A 170 -3.45 -19.47 -4.84
N HIS A 171 -2.33 -19.56 -5.56
CA HIS A 171 -1.44 -20.71 -5.55
C HIS A 171 -0.24 -20.55 -4.61
N SER A 172 -0.11 -19.40 -3.93
CA SER A 172 0.98 -19.15 -2.97
C SER A 172 0.78 -19.95 -1.68
N CYS A 173 1.91 -20.43 -1.08
CA CYS A 173 1.89 -21.12 0.21
C CYS A 173 1.34 -20.23 1.33
N VAL A 174 1.71 -18.95 1.31
CA VAL A 174 1.18 -17.92 2.21
C VAL A 174 0.22 -17.04 1.42
N ARG A 175 -1.06 -17.06 1.78
CA ARG A 175 -2.11 -16.27 1.12
C ARG A 175 -2.43 -15.04 1.96
N PRO A 176 -1.94 -13.85 1.58
CA PRO A 176 -2.20 -12.62 2.33
C PRO A 176 -3.64 -12.15 2.15
N ALA A 177 -4.11 -11.24 3.00
CA ALA A 177 -5.29 -10.44 2.68
C ALA A 177 -4.98 -9.51 1.50
N LEU A 178 -5.98 -9.23 0.66
CA LEU A 178 -5.81 -8.40 -0.53
C LEU A 178 -6.47 -7.05 -0.35
N ALA A 179 -5.72 -5.99 -0.62
CA ALA A 179 -6.21 -4.64 -0.75
C ALA A 179 -6.12 -4.21 -2.22
N LEU A 180 -7.22 -3.69 -2.77
CA LEU A 180 -7.31 -3.28 -4.16
C LEU A 180 -7.59 -1.79 -4.28
N SER A 181 -6.67 -1.05 -4.86
CA SER A 181 -6.78 0.38 -5.13
C SER A 181 -7.75 0.61 -6.30
N LEU A 182 -9.03 0.84 -5.98
CA LEU A 182 -10.09 1.02 -6.97
C LEU A 182 -10.17 2.47 -7.46
N HIS A 183 -10.37 3.40 -6.55
CA HIS A 183 -10.39 4.87 -6.69
C HIS A 183 -11.45 5.47 -7.64
N SER A 184 -12.07 4.70 -8.51
CA SER A 184 -13.22 5.05 -9.32
C SER A 184 -13.90 3.80 -9.88
N THR A 185 -15.19 3.84 -10.07
CA THR A 185 -15.99 2.84 -10.80
C THR A 185 -16.06 3.14 -12.29
N ASP A 186 -15.73 4.37 -12.69
CA ASP A 186 -15.56 4.78 -14.08
C ASP A 186 -14.13 4.49 -14.55
N ALA A 187 -14.00 3.66 -15.59
CA ALA A 187 -12.69 3.25 -16.13
C ALA A 187 -11.88 4.45 -16.66
N ALA A 188 -12.53 5.49 -17.20
CA ALA A 188 -11.84 6.67 -17.73
C ALA A 188 -11.33 7.57 -16.58
N VAL A 189 -12.13 7.76 -15.54
CA VAL A 189 -11.72 8.49 -14.32
C VAL A 189 -10.57 7.74 -13.65
N ARG A 190 -10.72 6.42 -13.47
CA ARG A 190 -9.69 5.57 -12.89
C ARG A 190 -8.38 5.66 -13.66
N ALA A 191 -8.44 5.63 -14.97
CA ALA A 191 -7.28 5.75 -15.84
C ALA A 191 -6.55 7.10 -15.72
N ARG A 192 -7.27 8.18 -15.42
CA ARG A 192 -6.66 9.50 -15.13
C ARG A 192 -6.02 9.55 -13.75
N LEU A 193 -6.63 8.91 -12.76
CA LEU A 193 -6.10 8.85 -11.39
C LEU A 193 -4.88 7.94 -11.27
N LEU A 194 -4.85 6.84 -12.04
CA LEU A 194 -3.82 5.80 -12.05
C LEU A 194 -3.23 5.65 -13.47
N PRO A 195 -2.42 6.60 -13.97
CA PRO A 195 -2.08 6.70 -15.39
C PRO A 195 -1.39 5.47 -15.98
N ARG A 196 -0.59 4.75 -15.19
CA ARG A 196 0.18 3.58 -15.63
C ARG A 196 -0.28 2.27 -14.97
N ALA A 197 -1.46 2.26 -14.34
CA ALA A 197 -2.10 1.01 -13.92
C ALA A 197 -2.58 0.23 -15.17
N PRO A 198 -2.64 -1.11 -15.10
CA PRO A 198 -3.26 -1.91 -16.13
C PRO A 198 -4.70 -1.46 -16.43
N ARG A 199 -5.09 -1.46 -17.70
CA ARG A 199 -6.41 -1.04 -18.17
C ARG A 199 -7.42 -2.18 -18.02
N ILE A 200 -7.69 -2.58 -16.80
CA ILE A 200 -8.68 -3.59 -16.45
C ILE A 200 -9.94 -2.85 -16.00
N ASP A 201 -11.10 -3.31 -16.48
CA ASP A 201 -12.38 -2.74 -16.07
C ASP A 201 -12.58 -2.88 -14.55
N PRO A 202 -13.11 -1.86 -13.85
CA PRO A 202 -13.40 -1.95 -12.42
C PRO A 202 -14.27 -3.14 -12.03
N ALA A 203 -15.24 -3.54 -12.86
CA ALA A 203 -16.08 -4.72 -12.60
C ALA A 203 -15.25 -6.02 -12.66
N ASP A 204 -14.38 -6.16 -13.65
CA ASP A 204 -13.50 -7.34 -13.76
C ASP A 204 -12.53 -7.44 -12.57
N LEU A 205 -12.00 -6.29 -12.10
CA LEU A 205 -11.18 -6.24 -10.91
C LEU A 205 -11.95 -6.68 -9.66
N VAL A 206 -13.21 -6.26 -9.53
CA VAL A 206 -14.07 -6.63 -8.40
C VAL A 206 -14.39 -8.13 -8.44
N GLU A 207 -14.69 -8.68 -9.60
CA GLU A 207 -14.95 -10.13 -9.75
C GLU A 207 -13.69 -10.97 -9.46
N ALA A 208 -12.52 -10.53 -9.91
CA ALA A 208 -11.27 -11.20 -9.59
C ALA A 208 -10.97 -11.15 -8.08
N GLY A 209 -11.20 -10.00 -7.44
CA GLY A 209 -11.10 -9.82 -6.00
C GLY A 209 -12.06 -10.74 -5.25
N GLU A 210 -13.33 -10.80 -5.64
CA GLU A 210 -14.35 -11.66 -5.01
C GLU A 210 -13.94 -13.14 -5.04
N ARG A 211 -13.46 -13.63 -6.20
CA ARG A 211 -12.95 -15.01 -6.29
C ARG A 211 -11.84 -15.27 -5.27
N TYR A 212 -10.90 -14.32 -5.13
CA TYR A 212 -9.82 -14.44 -4.15
C TYR A 212 -10.33 -14.37 -2.70
N ALA A 213 -11.28 -13.48 -2.40
CA ALA A 213 -11.90 -13.38 -1.07
C ALA A 213 -12.57 -14.66 -0.65
N ARG A 214 -13.36 -15.27 -1.54
CA ARG A 214 -14.03 -16.54 -1.27
C ARG A 214 -13.06 -17.69 -1.06
N LEU A 215 -11.97 -17.72 -1.85
CA LEU A 215 -10.92 -18.73 -1.70
C LEU A 215 -10.21 -18.66 -0.36
N THR A 216 -9.90 -17.43 0.11
CA THR A 216 -9.07 -17.22 1.32
C THR A 216 -9.87 -17.10 2.60
N GLY A 217 -11.16 -16.77 2.51
CA GLY A 217 -11.98 -16.39 3.66
C GLY A 217 -11.64 -14.99 4.22
N TYR A 218 -10.92 -14.16 3.45
CA TYR A 218 -10.58 -12.79 3.84
C TYR A 218 -11.30 -11.79 2.91
N PRO A 219 -12.07 -10.82 3.45
CA PRO A 219 -12.74 -9.84 2.61
C PRO A 219 -11.73 -8.99 1.86
N ILE A 220 -12.03 -8.65 0.60
CA ILE A 220 -11.25 -7.68 -0.16
C ILE A 220 -11.39 -6.30 0.49
N GLN A 221 -10.26 -5.62 0.64
CA GLN A 221 -10.19 -4.26 1.15
C GLN A 221 -10.06 -3.30 -0.02
N TYR A 222 -11.18 -2.83 -0.60
CA TYR A 222 -11.13 -1.80 -1.63
C TYR A 222 -10.65 -0.50 -1.02
N GLN A 223 -9.63 0.11 -1.61
CA GLN A 223 -9.05 1.39 -1.17
C GLN A 223 -9.51 2.48 -2.14
N TRP A 224 -9.95 3.59 -1.59
CA TRP A 224 -10.47 4.72 -2.35
C TRP A 224 -10.05 6.04 -1.72
N THR A 225 -9.10 6.72 -2.34
CA THR A 225 -8.75 8.08 -1.93
C THR A 225 -9.84 9.03 -2.39
N LEU A 226 -10.54 9.66 -1.45
CA LEU A 226 -11.62 10.61 -1.74
C LEU A 226 -11.06 11.97 -2.18
N LEU A 227 -11.48 12.39 -3.37
CA LEU A 227 -11.09 13.64 -4.02
C LEU A 227 -12.36 14.42 -4.41
N ALA A 228 -12.53 15.62 -3.85
CA ALA A 228 -13.70 16.44 -4.06
C ALA A 228 -13.90 16.78 -5.54
N GLY A 229 -15.12 16.61 -6.05
CA GLY A 229 -15.50 16.89 -7.43
C GLY A 229 -14.89 15.95 -8.49
N ILE A 230 -14.20 14.89 -8.08
CA ILE A 230 -13.56 13.96 -9.01
C ILE A 230 -14.17 12.56 -8.89
N ASN A 231 -14.14 11.97 -7.70
CA ASN A 231 -14.60 10.61 -7.45
C ASN A 231 -15.51 10.49 -6.22
N ASP A 232 -16.18 11.58 -5.87
CA ASP A 232 -17.11 11.67 -4.75
C ASP A 232 -18.57 11.95 -5.20
N SER A 233 -18.89 11.78 -6.51
CA SER A 233 -20.22 12.01 -7.08
C SER A 233 -21.24 10.94 -6.67
N GLU A 234 -22.54 11.23 -6.86
CA GLU A 234 -23.60 10.21 -6.68
C GLU A 234 -23.45 9.04 -7.67
N ALA A 235 -22.97 9.30 -8.89
CA ALA A 235 -22.71 8.27 -9.88
C ALA A 235 -21.64 7.27 -9.39
N GLU A 236 -20.58 7.75 -8.71
CA GLU A 236 -19.58 6.87 -8.10
C GLU A 236 -20.14 6.07 -6.92
N VAL A 237 -20.99 6.68 -6.08
CA VAL A 237 -21.67 5.97 -4.98
C VAL A 237 -22.57 4.86 -5.52
N GLU A 238 -23.32 5.13 -6.60
CA GLU A 238 -24.15 4.14 -7.28
C GLU A 238 -23.32 3.04 -7.93
N GLY A 239 -22.21 3.42 -8.58
CA GLY A 239 -21.25 2.47 -9.16
C GLY A 239 -20.64 1.55 -8.12
N ILE A 240 -20.21 2.07 -6.96
CA ILE A 240 -19.72 1.27 -5.85
C ILE A 240 -20.81 0.31 -5.34
N ALA A 241 -22.03 0.80 -5.20
CA ALA A 241 -23.14 -0.04 -4.75
C ALA A 241 -23.42 -1.17 -5.75
N SER A 242 -23.48 -0.85 -7.03
CA SER A 242 -23.68 -1.84 -8.11
C SER A 242 -22.60 -2.92 -8.11
N LEU A 243 -21.34 -2.56 -7.89
CA LEU A 243 -20.22 -3.48 -7.91
C LEU A 243 -20.09 -4.32 -6.64
N LEU A 244 -20.42 -3.77 -5.44
CA LEU A 244 -20.05 -4.38 -4.17
C LEU A 244 -21.21 -5.00 -3.38
N VAL A 245 -22.48 -4.78 -3.75
CA VAL A 245 -23.60 -5.43 -3.08
C VAL A 245 -23.47 -6.96 -3.18
N GLY A 246 -23.54 -7.64 -2.04
CA GLY A 246 -23.41 -9.10 -1.94
C GLY A 246 -21.98 -9.63 -2.06
N LYS A 247 -20.99 -8.79 -2.27
CA LYS A 247 -19.57 -9.20 -2.32
C LYS A 247 -18.96 -9.30 -0.92
N PHE A 248 -18.00 -10.21 -0.77
CA PHE A 248 -17.25 -10.36 0.48
C PHE A 248 -16.12 -9.31 0.54
N ALA A 249 -16.48 -8.09 0.87
CA ALA A 249 -15.62 -6.92 0.73
C ALA A 249 -15.85 -5.87 1.82
N VAL A 250 -14.85 -5.01 1.99
CA VAL A 250 -14.90 -3.78 2.79
C VAL A 250 -14.46 -2.62 1.91
N MET A 251 -15.23 -1.55 1.85
CA MET A 251 -14.88 -0.31 1.19
C MET A 251 -14.19 0.64 2.17
N ASN A 252 -12.91 0.87 1.98
CA ASN A 252 -12.10 1.79 2.79
C ASN A 252 -11.91 3.11 2.04
N PHE A 253 -12.64 4.14 2.42
CA PHE A 253 -12.34 5.49 1.98
C PHE A 253 -11.17 6.04 2.78
N ILE A 254 -10.25 6.71 2.08
CA ILE A 254 -9.08 7.36 2.65
C ILE A 254 -9.25 8.86 2.38
N ALA A 255 -9.29 9.65 3.46
CA ALA A 255 -9.21 11.10 3.30
C ALA A 255 -7.88 11.44 2.62
N TRP A 256 -7.91 12.15 1.49
CA TRP A 256 -6.68 12.52 0.79
C TRP A 256 -5.73 13.31 1.70
N ASN A 257 -4.47 12.94 1.69
CA ASN A 257 -3.42 13.66 2.41
C ASN A 257 -2.73 14.62 1.46
N ALA A 258 -2.55 15.88 1.91
CA ALA A 258 -1.92 16.89 1.09
C ALA A 258 -0.51 16.46 0.66
N VAL A 259 -0.24 16.61 -0.62
CA VAL A 259 1.03 16.30 -1.26
C VAL A 259 1.53 17.57 -1.96
N GLU A 260 2.77 17.93 -1.74
CA GLU A 260 3.38 19.12 -2.35
C GLU A 260 3.29 19.06 -3.89
N GLY A 261 2.88 20.17 -4.49
CA GLY A 261 2.69 20.26 -5.94
C GLY A 261 1.38 19.64 -6.47
N VAL A 262 0.49 19.18 -5.58
CA VAL A 262 -0.81 18.59 -5.94
C VAL A 262 -1.94 19.40 -5.31
N THR A 263 -2.94 19.79 -6.12
CA THR A 263 -4.01 20.72 -5.72
C THR A 263 -5.39 20.02 -5.64
N PHE A 264 -5.44 18.83 -5.06
CA PHE A 264 -6.72 18.19 -4.76
C PHE A 264 -7.29 18.69 -3.44
N GLU A 265 -8.59 18.48 -3.27
CA GLU A 265 -9.30 18.81 -2.05
C GLU A 265 -10.01 17.58 -1.49
N ARG A 266 -10.21 17.58 -0.17
CA ARG A 266 -11.05 16.58 0.50
C ARG A 266 -12.52 16.96 0.31
N PRO A 267 -13.45 16.01 0.09
CA PRO A 267 -14.87 16.28 0.22
C PRO A 267 -15.20 16.83 1.61
N THR A 268 -16.28 17.59 1.71
CA THR A 268 -16.75 18.08 3.00
C THR A 268 -17.07 16.89 3.95
N PRO A 269 -17.00 17.11 5.28
CA PRO A 269 -17.39 16.08 6.24
C PRO A 269 -18.82 15.58 6.01
N GLN A 270 -19.74 16.49 5.64
CA GLN A 270 -21.13 16.18 5.34
C GLN A 270 -21.24 15.27 4.12
N ARG A 271 -20.49 15.59 3.03
CA ARG A 271 -20.47 14.75 1.81
C ARG A 271 -19.90 13.37 2.12
N THR A 272 -18.79 13.30 2.84
CA THR A 272 -18.18 12.03 3.25
C THR A 272 -19.13 11.19 4.09
N ALA A 273 -19.82 11.80 5.06
CA ALA A 273 -20.82 11.12 5.88
C ALA A 273 -22.01 10.59 5.05
N ALA A 274 -22.48 11.37 4.09
CA ALA A 274 -23.55 10.96 3.18
C ALA A 274 -23.15 9.73 2.35
N ILE A 275 -21.94 9.72 1.76
CA ILE A 275 -21.41 8.59 1.01
C ILE A 275 -21.41 7.32 1.87
N LEU A 276 -20.82 7.40 3.07
CA LEU A 276 -20.74 6.26 3.98
C LEU A 276 -22.12 5.77 4.40
N HIS A 277 -23.04 6.68 4.70
CA HIS A 277 -24.41 6.35 5.10
C HIS A 277 -25.15 5.61 3.99
N THR A 278 -25.15 6.14 2.76
CA THR A 278 -25.80 5.53 1.61
C THR A 278 -25.29 4.12 1.32
N LEU A 279 -23.98 3.93 1.33
CA LEU A 279 -23.39 2.60 1.08
C LEU A 279 -23.74 1.59 2.20
N ARG A 280 -23.73 2.04 3.46
CA ARG A 280 -24.10 1.19 4.61
C ARG A 280 -25.58 0.80 4.57
N GLN A 281 -26.48 1.72 4.18
CA GLN A 281 -27.90 1.40 3.98
C GLN A 281 -28.11 0.33 2.91
N ARG A 282 -27.20 0.22 1.93
CA ARG A 282 -27.21 -0.83 0.89
C ARG A 282 -26.46 -2.11 1.30
N GLY A 283 -26.11 -2.24 2.57
CA GLY A 283 -25.43 -3.44 3.12
C GLY A 283 -23.94 -3.53 2.82
N ILE A 284 -23.30 -2.46 2.33
CA ILE A 284 -21.88 -2.43 2.07
C ILE A 284 -21.14 -1.96 3.33
N VAL A 285 -20.15 -2.75 3.77
CA VAL A 285 -19.26 -2.34 4.87
C VAL A 285 -18.36 -1.23 4.36
N ALA A 286 -18.68 0.02 4.71
CA ALA A 286 -17.92 1.21 4.29
C ALA A 286 -17.33 1.93 5.50
N THR A 287 -16.05 2.28 5.45
CA THR A 287 -15.32 2.97 6.51
C THR A 287 -14.55 4.16 5.96
N LEU A 288 -14.40 5.22 6.77
CA LEU A 288 -13.42 6.27 6.51
C LEU A 288 -12.17 5.97 7.34
N ARG A 289 -11.06 5.77 6.66
CA ARG A 289 -9.75 5.59 7.31
C ARG A 289 -9.02 6.91 7.32
N GLN A 290 -8.61 7.32 8.50
CA GLN A 290 -7.59 8.35 8.62
C GLN A 290 -6.22 7.68 8.50
N SER A 291 -5.35 8.27 7.68
CA SER A 291 -3.97 7.78 7.55
C SER A 291 -3.22 8.04 8.85
N ALA A 292 -2.42 7.08 9.26
CA ALA A 292 -1.52 7.25 10.39
C ALA A 292 -0.39 8.23 10.04
N GLY A 293 0.05 9.04 11.01
CA GLY A 293 1.22 9.91 10.88
C GLY A 293 1.09 11.05 9.88
N GLN A 294 -0.11 11.62 9.72
CA GLN A 294 -0.33 12.74 8.78
C GLN A 294 0.52 13.97 9.11
N ASP A 295 0.78 14.20 10.38
CA ASP A 295 1.58 15.32 10.92
C ASP A 295 3.10 15.21 10.65
N VAL A 296 3.56 14.02 10.25
CA VAL A 296 4.95 13.73 9.90
C VAL A 296 5.12 13.23 8.47
N ASP A 297 4.17 13.54 7.57
CA ASP A 297 4.15 13.10 6.17
C ASP A 297 4.23 11.56 5.99
N ALA A 298 3.68 10.79 6.94
CA ALA A 298 3.63 9.34 6.90
C ALA A 298 2.31 8.78 6.34
N GLY A 299 1.34 9.65 6.05
CA GLY A 299 0.04 9.24 5.53
C GLY A 299 0.12 8.58 4.16
N CYS A 300 -0.93 7.83 3.82
CA CYS A 300 -1.03 7.20 2.50
C CYS A 300 -0.84 8.23 1.37
N GLY A 301 0.09 7.96 0.46
CA GLY A 301 0.43 8.84 -0.65
C GLY A 301 1.47 9.93 -0.35
N GLN A 302 1.94 10.09 0.89
CA GLN A 302 2.89 11.16 1.26
C GLN A 302 4.36 10.73 1.23
N LEU A 303 4.67 9.43 1.20
CA LEU A 303 6.04 8.92 1.26
C LEU A 303 6.86 9.30 0.02
N ARG A 304 8.07 9.83 0.21
CA ARG A 304 8.97 10.30 -0.86
C ARG A 304 10.43 9.91 -0.67
N ALA A 305 10.79 9.28 0.44
CA ALA A 305 12.18 9.05 0.84
C ALA A 305 13.00 10.35 0.93
N ARG A 306 12.45 11.40 1.51
CA ARG A 306 13.15 12.67 1.73
C ARG A 306 14.29 12.48 2.73
N GLY A 307 15.52 12.32 2.22
CA GLY A 307 16.74 12.46 3.01
C GLY A 307 17.06 13.93 3.21
N ALA A 308 17.62 14.30 4.36
CA ALA A 308 18.27 15.59 4.54
C ALA A 308 19.44 15.68 3.54
N GLY A 309 19.22 16.32 2.40
CA GLY A 309 20.24 16.47 1.34
C GLY A 309 19.77 16.27 -0.09
N ALA A 310 18.51 15.97 -0.36
CA ALA A 310 17.95 16.01 -1.71
C ALA A 310 17.67 17.47 -2.09
N ALA A 311 18.75 18.22 -2.39
CA ALA A 311 18.64 19.49 -3.09
C ALA A 311 17.85 19.29 -4.40
N GLU A 312 16.79 20.04 -4.53
CA GLU A 312 16.07 20.46 -5.71
C GLU A 312 16.59 19.92 -7.06
N ARG A 313 16.16 18.73 -7.47
CA ARG A 313 16.12 18.40 -8.88
C ARG A 313 14.74 18.82 -9.37
N GLY A 314 14.65 20.09 -9.79
CA GLY A 314 13.50 20.65 -10.45
C GLY A 314 13.21 19.86 -11.74
N HIS A 315 12.27 18.95 -11.67
CA HIS A 315 11.63 18.42 -12.85
C HIS A 315 10.37 19.25 -13.09
N ALA A 316 10.37 19.99 -14.20
CA ALA A 316 9.20 20.70 -14.70
C ALA A 316 8.08 19.68 -14.93
N HIS A 317 7.15 19.60 -14.01
CA HIS A 317 5.96 18.76 -14.14
C HIS A 317 4.92 19.51 -14.97
N GLN A 318 4.56 18.94 -16.13
CA GLN A 318 3.36 19.33 -16.85
C GLN A 318 2.16 19.20 -15.91
N ARG A 319 1.53 20.33 -15.61
CA ARG A 319 0.28 20.38 -14.86
C ARG A 319 -0.81 19.66 -15.67
N ILE A 320 -1.18 18.48 -15.26
CA ILE A 320 -2.36 17.79 -15.81
C ILE A 320 -3.56 18.41 -15.09
N ALA A 321 -4.23 19.36 -15.76
CA ALA A 321 -5.51 19.87 -15.29
C ALA A 321 -6.58 18.80 -15.52
N ILE A 322 -7.08 18.21 -14.45
CA ILE A 322 -8.28 17.35 -14.51
C ILE A 322 -9.49 18.29 -14.47
N VAL A 323 -10.08 18.57 -15.63
CA VAL A 323 -11.31 19.33 -15.72
C VAL A 323 -12.47 18.41 -15.35
N PRO A 324 -13.41 18.83 -14.45
CA PRO A 324 -14.60 18.06 -14.15
C PRO A 324 -15.42 17.85 -15.43
N ALA A 325 -16.01 16.67 -15.60
CA ALA A 325 -16.92 16.39 -16.71
C ALA A 325 -18.17 17.26 -16.54
N THR A 326 -18.28 18.35 -17.29
CA THR A 326 -19.53 19.10 -17.39
C THR A 326 -20.58 18.24 -18.07
N SER A 327 -21.72 18.04 -17.40
CA SER A 327 -22.88 17.37 -17.94
C SER A 327 -23.29 18.05 -19.24
N ARG A 328 -23.18 17.38 -20.38
CA ARG A 328 -23.79 17.79 -21.64
C ARG A 328 -25.30 17.64 -21.47
N SER A 329 -25.98 18.73 -21.20
CA SER A 329 -27.42 18.80 -21.38
C SER A 329 -27.72 18.58 -22.86
N ALA A 330 -28.31 17.46 -23.19
CA ALA A 330 -28.91 17.22 -24.49
C ALA A 330 -30.08 18.19 -24.64
N ARG A 331 -29.91 19.27 -25.41
CA ARG A 331 -31.05 20.08 -25.89
C ARG A 331 -31.71 19.28 -27.01
N CYS A 332 -32.89 18.76 -26.71
CA CYS A 332 -33.85 18.34 -27.72
C CYS A 332 -34.30 19.59 -28.48
N SER A 333 -34.00 19.71 -29.77
CA SER A 333 -34.68 20.68 -30.67
C SER A 333 -36.00 20.10 -31.11
N PRO A 334 -37.09 20.85 -31.08
CA PRO A 334 -38.35 20.39 -31.62
C PRO A 334 -38.29 20.44 -33.17
N ALA A 335 -38.77 19.36 -33.79
CA ALA A 335 -39.01 19.31 -35.21
C ALA A 335 -40.11 20.35 -35.60
N ALA A 336 -39.80 21.18 -36.56
CA ALA A 336 -40.78 22.01 -37.26
C ALA A 336 -41.36 21.21 -38.41
N THR A 337 -42.68 21.29 -38.48
CA THR A 337 -43.62 20.84 -39.53
C THR A 337 -43.10 20.84 -40.94
#